data_00c8caf3c055c7f046d5ef6c765c5698
#
_entry.id   00c8caf3c055c7f046d5ef6c765c5698
#
_cell.length_a   1.000
_cell.length_b   1.000
_cell.length_c   1.000
_cell.angle_alpha   90.00
_cell.angle_beta   90.00
_cell.angle_gamma   90.00
#
_symmetry.space_group_name_H-M   'P 1'
#
loop_
_entity.id
_entity.type
_entity.pdbx_description
1 polymer ?
#
loop_
_entity_poly.entity_id
_entity_poly.type
_entity_poly.pdbx_seq_one_letter_code
_entity_poly.pdbx_strand_id
1 'polypeptide(L)' 'MSNGKDLRRGDEVSWRSHGRTVPGKVKKKITKRTRAAGRTVDATREEPRYEVESHTSGRSAVHRPAALRRKGGS' A
#
# COMPACT_ATOMS: atom_id res chain seq x y z
N MET A 1 4.14 -18.45 4.54
CA MET A 1 3.92 -17.41 5.06
C MET A 1 3.95 -16.19 4.36
N SER A 2 2.94 -15.61 4.18
CA SER A 2 2.88 -14.42 3.44
C SER A 2 3.44 -13.29 4.22
N ASN A 3 3.88 -12.30 3.52
CA ASN A 3 4.30 -11.10 4.14
C ASN A 3 3.72 -10.00 3.27
N GLY A 4 4.16 -8.80 3.38
CA GLY A 4 3.59 -7.70 2.65
C GLY A 4 3.63 -7.83 1.15
N LYS A 5 4.39 -8.77 0.63
CA LYS A 5 4.53 -8.88 -0.82
C LYS A 5 3.31 -9.44 -1.52
N ASP A 6 2.46 -10.12 -0.78
CA ASP A 6 1.30 -10.77 -1.38
C ASP A 6 0.01 -10.02 -1.15
N LEU A 7 0.10 -8.74 -0.96
CA LEU A 7 -1.11 -7.95 -0.75
C LEU A 7 -1.93 -7.88 -2.02
N ARG A 8 -3.23 -7.83 -1.84
CA ARG A 8 -4.18 -7.77 -2.93
C ARG A 8 -5.10 -6.58 -2.78
N ARG A 9 -5.72 -6.22 -3.88
CA ARG A 9 -6.71 -5.18 -3.87
C ARG A 9 -7.80 -5.50 -2.86
N GLY A 10 -8.10 -4.55 -2.01
CA GLY A 10 -9.10 -4.71 -0.96
C GLY A 10 -8.58 -5.20 0.36
N ASP A 11 -7.31 -5.62 0.42
CA ASP A 11 -6.74 -6.07 1.68
C ASP A 11 -6.62 -4.94 2.67
N GLU A 12 -6.94 -5.24 3.92
CA GLU A 12 -6.75 -4.27 5.00
C GLU A 12 -5.30 -4.24 5.40
N VAL A 13 -4.76 -3.05 5.46
CA VAL A 13 -3.35 -2.85 5.80
C VAL A 13 -3.19 -1.67 6.73
N SER A 14 -1.99 -1.52 7.27
CA SER A 14 -1.65 -0.32 8.02
C SER A 14 -0.22 0.05 7.69
N TRP A 15 0.11 1.31 7.95
CA TRP A 15 1.47 1.80 7.75
C TRP A 15 1.74 2.90 8.75
N ARG A 16 3.03 3.23 8.89
CA ARG A 16 3.43 4.28 9.83
C ARG A 16 3.55 5.60 9.09
N SER A 17 3.00 6.62 9.69
CA SER A 17 3.07 7.95 9.12
C SER A 17 3.19 8.94 10.27
N HIS A 18 4.28 9.67 10.29
CA HIS A 18 4.51 10.69 11.33
C HIS A 18 4.34 10.14 12.75
N GLY A 19 4.88 8.94 12.97
CA GLY A 19 4.83 8.34 14.30
C GLY A 19 3.52 7.68 14.65
N ARG A 20 2.59 7.64 13.72
CA ARG A 20 1.29 7.02 13.95
C ARG A 20 1.10 5.82 13.03
N THR A 21 0.28 4.89 13.48
CA THR A 21 -0.16 3.79 12.63
C THR A 21 -1.45 4.21 11.95
N VAL A 22 -1.45 4.16 10.62
CA VAL A 22 -2.61 4.57 9.83
C VAL A 22 -3.25 3.32 9.24
N PRO A 23 -4.52 3.07 9.53
CA PRO A 23 -5.22 1.95 8.90
C PRO A 23 -5.74 2.35 7.53
N GLY A 24 -5.78 1.40 6.63
CA GLY A 24 -6.30 1.64 5.29
C GLY A 24 -6.48 0.34 4.55
N LYS A 25 -6.69 0.47 3.24
CA LYS A 25 -6.83 -0.72 2.41
C LYS A 25 -6.08 -0.52 1.10
N VAL A 26 -5.73 -1.63 0.49
CA VAL A 26 -5.03 -1.62 -0.79
C VAL A 26 -6.03 -1.32 -1.90
N LYS A 27 -5.71 -0.34 -2.74
CA LYS A 27 -6.54 -0.01 -3.88
C LYS A 27 -6.06 -0.74 -5.13
N LYS A 28 -4.75 -0.82 -5.32
CA LYS A 28 -4.22 -1.59 -6.44
C LYS A 28 -2.73 -1.83 -6.25
N LYS A 29 -2.24 -2.83 -6.96
CA LYS A 29 -0.83 -3.14 -7.01
C LYS A 29 -0.25 -2.52 -8.27
N ILE A 30 0.88 -1.85 -8.11
CA ILE A 30 1.54 -1.15 -9.21
C ILE A 30 2.82 -1.90 -9.53
N THR A 31 2.94 -2.37 -10.76
CA THR A 31 4.12 -3.14 -11.17
C THR A 31 4.81 -2.52 -12.38
N LYS A 32 4.42 -1.31 -12.74
CA LYS A 32 5.05 -0.57 -13.81
C LYS A 32 4.89 0.89 -13.55
N ARG A 33 5.65 1.70 -14.25
CA ARG A 33 5.57 3.14 -14.08
C ARG A 33 4.18 3.63 -14.44
N THR A 34 3.57 4.39 -13.54
CA THR A 34 2.23 4.90 -13.77
C THR A 34 1.98 6.10 -12.85
N ARG A 35 0.86 6.75 -13.03
CA ARG A 35 0.45 7.82 -12.14
C ARG A 35 -0.54 7.27 -11.14
N ALA A 36 -0.30 7.59 -9.88
CA ALA A 36 -1.18 7.17 -8.81
C ALA A 36 -1.07 8.15 -7.66
N ALA A 37 -2.16 8.37 -6.96
CA ALA A 37 -2.21 9.28 -5.82
C ALA A 37 -1.65 10.66 -6.18
N GLY A 38 -1.91 11.11 -7.40
CA GLY A 38 -1.51 12.44 -7.83
C GLY A 38 -0.05 12.59 -8.19
N ARG A 39 0.68 11.52 -8.38
CA ARG A 39 2.11 11.58 -8.67
C ARG A 39 2.52 10.43 -9.57
N THR A 40 3.71 10.56 -10.16
CA THR A 40 4.28 9.49 -10.95
C THR A 40 4.95 8.48 -10.02
N VAL A 41 4.63 7.23 -10.20
CA VAL A 41 5.16 6.15 -9.39
C VAL A 41 5.98 5.23 -10.28
N ASP A 42 7.22 4.96 -9.86
CA ASP A 42 8.10 4.04 -10.55
C ASP A 42 8.03 2.71 -9.83
N ALA A 43 7.63 1.67 -10.54
CA ALA A 43 7.54 0.34 -9.96
C ALA A 43 7.84 -0.69 -11.02
N THR A 44 8.25 -1.87 -10.59
CA THR A 44 8.48 -3.01 -11.48
C THR A 44 7.88 -4.24 -10.83
N ARG A 45 7.91 -5.36 -11.53
CA ARG A 45 7.43 -6.61 -10.96
C ARG A 45 8.28 -7.05 -9.79
N GLU A 46 9.59 -6.77 -9.83
CA GLU A 46 10.49 -7.10 -8.74
C GLU A 46 10.35 -6.15 -7.58
N GLU A 47 9.98 -4.91 -7.86
CA GLU A 47 9.81 -3.90 -6.83
C GLU A 47 8.47 -3.22 -6.99
N PRO A 48 7.40 -3.92 -6.65
CA PRO A 48 6.07 -3.35 -6.80
C PRO A 48 5.80 -2.29 -5.75
N ARG A 49 4.82 -1.47 -6.03
CA ARG A 49 4.30 -0.49 -5.09
C ARG A 49 2.81 -0.73 -4.94
N TYR A 50 2.26 -0.28 -3.85
CA TYR A 50 0.83 -0.43 -3.60
C TYR A 50 0.22 0.93 -3.39
N GLU A 51 -0.87 1.19 -4.10
CA GLU A 51 -1.67 2.35 -3.81
C GLU A 51 -2.67 1.97 -2.74
N VAL A 52 -2.69 2.75 -1.66
CA VAL A 52 -3.53 2.46 -0.50
C VAL A 52 -4.39 3.68 -0.19
N GLU A 53 -5.47 3.45 0.50
CA GLU A 53 -6.37 4.53 0.89
C GLU A 53 -6.53 4.50 2.40
N SER A 54 -6.31 5.64 3.04
CA SER A 54 -6.43 5.76 4.48
C SER A 54 -7.90 5.75 4.89
N HIS A 55 -8.24 4.94 5.89
CA HIS A 55 -9.60 4.92 6.42
C HIS A 55 -9.92 6.19 7.19
N THR A 56 -8.92 6.87 7.72
CA THR A 56 -9.18 8.05 8.54
C THR A 56 -9.34 9.31 7.73
N SER A 57 -8.63 9.43 6.61
CA SER A 57 -8.69 10.66 5.82
C SER A 57 -9.28 10.46 4.43
N GLY A 58 -9.37 9.22 3.97
CA GLY A 58 -9.81 8.96 2.61
C GLY A 58 -8.78 9.29 1.55
N ARG A 59 -7.59 9.69 1.96
CA ARG A 59 -6.55 10.03 1.00
C ARG A 59 -5.80 8.80 0.54
N SER A 60 -5.32 8.86 -0.68
CA SER A 60 -4.52 7.78 -1.24
C SER A 60 -3.04 8.09 -1.08
N ALA A 61 -2.26 7.03 -0.96
CA ALA A 61 -0.81 7.11 -0.88
C ALA A 61 -0.22 5.89 -1.56
N VAL A 62 1.07 5.93 -1.84
CA VAL A 62 1.76 4.81 -2.46
C VAL A 62 2.89 4.40 -1.54
N HIS A 63 2.95 3.12 -1.23
CA HIS A 63 3.95 2.58 -0.33
C HIS A 63 4.58 1.31 -0.88
N ARG A 64 5.80 1.02 -0.42
CA ARG A 64 6.46 -0.24 -0.72
C ARG A 64 5.78 -1.36 0.07
N PRO A 65 5.84 -2.59 -0.42
CA PRO A 65 5.27 -3.70 0.35
C PRO A 65 5.82 -3.79 1.76
N ALA A 66 7.11 -3.52 1.92
CA ALA A 66 7.75 -3.62 3.24
C ALA A 66 7.24 -2.57 4.22
N ALA A 67 6.66 -1.50 3.73
CA ALA A 67 6.12 -0.44 4.58
C ALA A 67 4.69 -0.73 5.04
N LEU A 68 4.07 -1.75 4.48
CA LEU A 68 2.68 -2.07 4.78
C LEU A 68 2.61 -3.31 5.65
N ARG A 69 1.68 -3.30 6.59
CA ARG A 69 1.40 -4.46 7.41
C ARG A 69 0.00 -4.93 7.12
N ARG A 70 -0.15 -6.22 6.91
CA ARG A 70 -1.45 -6.78 6.64
C ARG A 70 -2.22 -6.88 7.94
N LYS A 71 -3.38 -6.27 7.96
CA LYS A 71 -4.20 -6.30 9.15
C LYS A 71 -5.03 -7.57 9.19
N GLY A 72 -5.18 -8.14 10.37
CA GLY A 72 -6.04 -9.30 10.51
C GLY A 72 -5.46 -10.54 9.92
N GLY A 73 -4.24 -10.48 9.56
CA GLY A 73 -3.63 -11.60 8.94
C GLY A 73 -3.23 -12.66 9.89
N SER A 74 -3.66 -12.61 10.97
CA SER A 74 -3.34 -13.62 11.95
C SER A 74 -2.57 -14.77 11.41
#